data_26ee2733c99801e7df1c28fd9a230f5b
#
_entry.id   26ee2733c99801e7df1c28fd9a230f5b
#
_cell.length_a   1.000
_cell.length_b   1.000
_cell.length_c   1.000
_cell.angle_alpha   90.00
_cell.angle_beta   90.00
_cell.angle_gamma   90.00
#
_symmetry.space_group_name_H-M   'P 1'
#
loop_
_entity.id
_entity.type
_entity.pdbx_description
1 polymer ?
#
loop_
_entity_poly.entity_id
_entity_poly.type
_entity_poly.pdbx_seq_one_letter_code
_entity_poly.pdbx_strand_id
1 'polypeptide(L)'
;MGPIARACAGTALVWVGVMTGHARPAAGQWVRPTATVTFREGVQVRAEVVDTPPAVERGLMFRESLPPNEGMLFVFEQTGVYPFWMKNTLIPLDIIWLDEDWRIVSIAAAVPPCRADPCPTYPPAGPARYVVEVNAGFTRTHGIVRGDRVVVAGVRARTDRP
;
A
#
# COMPACT_ATOMS: atom_id res chain seq x y z
N MET A 1 69.79 54.16 -22.67
CA MET A 1 69.88 52.72 -22.86
C MET A 1 69.18 52.09 -21.59
N GLY A 2 67.92 51.80 -21.65
CA GLY A 2 67.21 51.22 -20.56
C GLY A 2 66.61 49.86 -20.99
N PRO A 3 66.60 48.84 -20.12
CA PRO A 3 66.13 47.52 -20.50
C PRO A 3 64.58 47.43 -20.42
N ILE A 4 64.10 46.69 -21.39
CA ILE A 4 62.64 46.40 -21.57
C ILE A 4 62.23 45.29 -20.58
N ALA A 5 61.26 45.61 -19.71
CA ALA A 5 60.61 44.61 -18.83
C ALA A 5 59.52 43.84 -19.60
N ARG A 6 59.66 42.52 -19.71
CA ARG A 6 58.63 41.61 -20.25
C ARG A 6 57.65 41.27 -19.13
N ALA A 7 56.44 41.63 -19.34
CA ALA A 7 55.32 41.18 -18.49
C ALA A 7 54.89 39.74 -18.89
N CYS A 8 55.01 38.80 -17.98
CA CYS A 8 54.38 37.46 -18.10
C CYS A 8 52.95 37.54 -17.72
N ALA A 9 52.02 37.32 -18.65
CA ALA A 9 50.59 37.15 -18.39
C ALA A 9 50.38 35.72 -17.87
N GLY A 10 50.07 35.61 -16.59
CA GLY A 10 49.66 34.37 -15.99
C GLY A 10 48.14 34.13 -16.19
N THR A 11 47.82 33.14 -16.99
CA THR A 11 46.45 32.70 -17.21
C THR A 11 45.98 31.87 -15.98
N ALA A 12 45.12 32.43 -15.16
CA ALA A 12 44.50 31.71 -14.06
C ALA A 12 43.36 30.82 -14.60
N LEU A 13 43.53 29.51 -14.55
CA LEU A 13 42.46 28.54 -14.80
C LEU A 13 41.54 28.49 -13.60
N VAL A 14 40.36 29.05 -13.77
CA VAL A 14 39.28 28.91 -12.78
C VAL A 14 38.65 27.52 -12.94
N TRP A 15 38.90 26.63 -12.01
CA TRP A 15 38.19 25.35 -11.91
C TRP A 15 36.77 25.60 -11.32
N VAL A 16 35.78 25.56 -12.19
CA VAL A 16 34.38 25.50 -11.75
C VAL A 16 34.06 24.05 -11.35
N GLY A 17 34.17 23.77 -10.07
CA GLY A 17 33.75 22.49 -9.51
C GLY A 17 32.25 22.37 -9.57
N VAL A 18 31.73 21.52 -10.48
CA VAL A 18 30.34 21.14 -10.50
C VAL A 18 30.12 20.22 -9.28
N MET A 19 29.60 20.79 -8.20
CA MET A 19 29.09 20.01 -7.07
C MET A 19 27.82 19.31 -7.51
N THR A 20 27.90 18.03 -7.91
CA THR A 20 26.74 17.15 -8.05
C THR A 20 26.22 16.85 -6.64
N GLY A 21 25.35 17.70 -6.16
CA GLY A 21 24.63 17.48 -4.91
C GLY A 21 23.74 16.24 -5.05
N HIS A 22 24.20 15.11 -4.56
CA HIS A 22 23.33 13.96 -4.35
C HIS A 22 22.35 14.34 -3.24
N ALA A 23 21.13 14.70 -3.61
CA ALA A 23 20.06 14.92 -2.65
C ALA A 23 19.85 13.62 -1.87
N ARG A 24 20.25 13.63 -0.59
CA ARG A 24 19.90 12.54 0.33
C ARG A 24 18.38 12.56 0.49
N PRO A 25 17.68 11.41 0.35
CA PRO A 25 16.26 11.37 0.64
C PRO A 25 16.05 11.82 2.08
N ALA A 26 15.08 12.72 2.28
CA ALA A 26 14.72 13.22 3.58
C ALA A 26 14.42 12.04 4.51
N ALA A 27 15.06 12.00 5.67
CA ALA A 27 14.83 10.99 6.69
C ALA A 27 13.34 11.03 7.09
N GLY A 28 12.61 9.93 6.88
CA GLY A 28 11.29 9.76 7.48
C GLY A 28 10.11 9.38 6.59
N GLN A 29 10.24 9.22 5.29
CA GLN A 29 9.18 8.58 4.51
C GLN A 29 9.28 7.06 4.67
N TRP A 30 8.58 6.52 5.66
CA TRP A 30 8.34 5.09 5.76
C TRP A 30 7.46 4.66 4.58
N VAL A 31 8.10 4.21 3.50
CA VAL A 31 7.39 3.62 2.37
C VAL A 31 6.85 2.28 2.88
N ARG A 32 5.54 2.18 3.05
CA ARG A 32 4.91 0.90 3.40
C ARG A 32 5.18 -0.11 2.28
N PRO A 33 5.49 -1.37 2.62
CA PRO A 33 5.64 -2.38 1.59
C PRO A 33 4.34 -2.49 0.79
N THR A 34 4.45 -2.66 -0.51
CA THR A 34 3.30 -2.82 -1.39
C THR A 34 3.34 -4.18 -2.06
N ALA A 35 2.16 -4.73 -2.32
CA ALA A 35 1.95 -5.95 -3.06
C ALA A 35 1.08 -5.68 -4.29
N THR A 36 1.24 -6.47 -5.33
CA THR A 36 0.31 -6.52 -6.46
C THR A 36 -0.66 -7.66 -6.23
N VAL A 37 -1.94 -7.33 -6.09
CA VAL A 37 -3.04 -8.27 -5.94
C VAL A 37 -3.73 -8.40 -7.29
N THR A 38 -3.65 -9.56 -7.92
CA THR A 38 -4.23 -9.83 -9.23
C THR A 38 -5.46 -10.72 -9.07
N PHE A 39 -6.61 -10.17 -9.41
CA PHE A 39 -7.90 -10.86 -9.45
C PHE A 39 -8.13 -11.53 -10.80
N ARG A 40 -9.33 -12.09 -10.99
CA ARG A 40 -9.74 -12.67 -12.27
C ARG A 40 -9.51 -11.71 -13.45
N GLU A 41 -9.35 -12.25 -14.65
CA GLU A 41 -9.15 -11.50 -15.90
C GLU A 41 -7.97 -10.51 -15.86
N GLY A 42 -7.01 -10.70 -14.94
CA GLY A 42 -5.82 -9.88 -14.83
C GLY A 42 -6.05 -8.49 -14.20
N VAL A 43 -7.19 -8.25 -13.57
CA VAL A 43 -7.48 -7.01 -12.84
C VAL A 43 -6.53 -6.88 -11.65
N GLN A 44 -5.75 -5.80 -11.60
CA GLN A 44 -4.71 -5.59 -10.60
C GLN A 44 -5.02 -4.44 -9.66
N VAL A 45 -4.65 -4.64 -8.41
CA VAL A 45 -4.65 -3.63 -7.34
C VAL A 45 -3.26 -3.56 -6.74
N ARG A 46 -2.69 -2.37 -6.64
CA ARG A 46 -1.51 -2.10 -5.84
C ARG A 46 -1.92 -1.87 -4.39
N ALA A 47 -1.70 -2.85 -3.53
CA ALA A 47 -2.11 -2.81 -2.14
C ALA A 47 -0.95 -2.46 -1.21
N GLU A 48 -1.14 -1.51 -0.29
CA GLU A 48 -0.26 -1.34 0.85
C GLU A 48 -0.38 -2.57 1.76
N VAL A 49 0.75 -3.12 2.21
CA VAL A 49 0.75 -4.30 3.08
C VAL A 49 0.83 -3.89 4.54
N VAL A 50 -0.09 -4.39 5.36
CA VAL A 50 -0.11 -4.20 6.80
C VAL A 50 -0.17 -5.57 7.51
N ASP A 51 0.76 -5.78 8.44
CA ASP A 51 0.97 -7.05 9.14
C ASP A 51 1.33 -6.88 10.62
N THR A 52 1.34 -5.65 11.13
CA THR A 52 1.56 -5.37 12.56
C THR A 52 0.25 -4.92 13.21
N PRO A 53 0.00 -5.27 14.50
CA PRO A 53 -1.26 -4.93 15.15
C PRO A 53 -1.67 -3.46 15.03
N PRO A 54 -0.78 -2.45 15.26
CA PRO A 54 -1.16 -1.05 15.12
C PRO A 54 -1.48 -0.66 13.67
N ALA A 55 -0.80 -1.26 12.67
CA ALA A 55 -1.06 -0.96 11.26
C ALA A 55 -2.37 -1.60 10.78
N VAL A 56 -2.67 -2.82 11.23
CA VAL A 56 -3.92 -3.53 10.98
C VAL A 56 -5.10 -2.78 11.60
N GLU A 57 -4.98 -2.35 12.87
CA GLU A 57 -6.02 -1.57 13.53
C GLU A 57 -6.32 -0.27 12.81
N ARG A 58 -5.27 0.45 12.37
CA ARG A 58 -5.42 1.71 11.65
C ARG A 58 -6.05 1.53 10.27
N GLY A 59 -5.67 0.50 9.52
CA GLY A 59 -6.18 0.27 8.17
C GLY A 59 -6.20 1.52 7.29
N LEU A 60 -7.34 1.76 6.62
CA LEU A 60 -7.62 2.93 5.78
C LEU A 60 -8.27 4.10 6.54
N MET A 61 -8.25 4.09 7.89
CA MET A 61 -8.79 5.20 8.68
C MET A 61 -8.21 6.56 8.25
N PHE A 62 -9.06 7.59 8.26
CA PHE A 62 -8.76 8.99 7.96
C PHE A 62 -8.31 9.26 6.53
N ARG A 63 -8.44 8.32 5.60
CA ARG A 63 -8.19 8.56 4.18
C ARG A 63 -9.43 9.16 3.53
N GLU A 64 -9.24 10.30 2.89
CA GLU A 64 -10.30 11.01 2.17
C GLU A 64 -10.56 10.44 0.79
N SER A 65 -9.60 9.71 0.23
CA SER A 65 -9.70 9.04 -1.07
C SER A 65 -8.77 7.85 -1.17
N LEU A 66 -9.08 6.95 -2.10
CA LEU A 66 -8.24 5.83 -2.51
C LEU A 66 -8.23 5.80 -4.04
N PRO A 67 -7.07 5.84 -4.71
CA PRO A 67 -7.00 5.72 -6.17
C PRO A 67 -7.68 4.44 -6.68
N PRO A 68 -8.24 4.43 -7.90
CA PRO A 68 -9.08 3.32 -8.39
C PRO A 68 -8.43 1.94 -8.33
N ASN A 69 -7.12 1.87 -8.58
CA ASN A 69 -6.36 0.61 -8.62
C ASN A 69 -5.45 0.46 -7.39
N GLU A 70 -5.80 1.11 -6.29
CA GLU A 70 -5.09 0.97 -5.02
C GLU A 70 -5.97 0.35 -3.96
N GLY A 71 -5.31 -0.21 -2.93
CA GLY A 71 -5.98 -0.87 -1.83
C GLY A 71 -5.05 -1.09 -0.64
N MET A 72 -5.53 -1.88 0.30
CA MET A 72 -4.75 -2.33 1.44
C MET A 72 -4.89 -3.84 1.59
N LEU A 73 -3.76 -4.52 1.80
CA LEU A 73 -3.67 -5.94 2.07
C LEU A 73 -3.28 -6.15 3.53
N PHE A 74 -4.18 -6.71 4.29
CA PHE A 74 -3.97 -7.13 5.67
C PHE A 74 -3.46 -8.57 5.67
N VAL A 75 -2.36 -8.80 6.38
CA VAL A 75 -1.74 -10.13 6.51
C VAL A 75 -1.78 -10.53 7.97
N PHE A 76 -2.57 -11.55 8.28
CA PHE A 76 -2.68 -12.09 9.64
C PHE A 76 -1.68 -13.21 9.86
N GLU A 77 -1.22 -13.36 11.08
CA GLU A 77 -0.24 -14.38 11.46
C GLU A 77 -0.84 -15.79 11.40
N GLN A 78 -2.12 -15.92 11.68
CA GLN A 78 -2.87 -17.18 11.68
C GLN A 78 -4.16 -17.04 10.90
N THR A 79 -4.66 -18.16 10.39
CA THR A 79 -6.01 -18.23 9.82
C THR A 79 -7.04 -18.13 10.94
N GLY A 80 -8.04 -17.27 10.78
CA GLY A 80 -9.05 -16.99 11.81
C GLY A 80 -10.24 -16.22 11.29
N VAL A 81 -11.20 -15.95 12.16
CA VAL A 81 -12.35 -15.09 11.86
C VAL A 81 -12.01 -13.67 12.28
N TYR A 82 -11.81 -12.79 11.32
CA TYR A 82 -11.44 -11.40 11.50
C TYR A 82 -12.57 -10.48 11.06
N PRO A 83 -13.45 -10.04 11.99
CA PRO A 83 -14.46 -9.04 11.67
C PRO A 83 -13.80 -7.67 11.44
N PHE A 84 -14.31 -6.95 10.45
CA PHE A 84 -13.86 -5.59 10.12
C PHE A 84 -14.92 -4.57 10.51
N TRP A 85 -14.54 -3.34 10.69
CA TRP A 85 -15.42 -2.20 10.97
C TRP A 85 -14.99 -0.99 10.14
N MET A 86 -15.87 0.00 10.04
CA MET A 86 -15.61 1.22 9.28
C MET A 86 -15.40 2.43 10.20
N LYS A 87 -14.95 2.20 11.44
CA LYS A 87 -14.64 3.29 12.38
C LYS A 87 -13.56 4.18 11.80
N ASN A 88 -13.78 5.52 11.83
CA ASN A 88 -12.86 6.52 11.28
C ASN A 88 -12.50 6.32 9.79
N THR A 89 -13.14 5.42 9.07
CA THR A 89 -12.97 5.25 7.63
C THR A 89 -13.93 6.19 6.92
N LEU A 90 -13.39 7.09 6.08
CA LEU A 90 -14.16 8.19 5.49
C LEU A 90 -14.76 7.84 4.13
N ILE A 91 -14.26 6.80 3.49
CA ILE A 91 -14.66 6.34 2.15
C ILE A 91 -15.38 4.99 2.23
N PRO A 92 -16.36 4.72 1.37
CA PRO A 92 -16.97 3.39 1.30
C PRO A 92 -16.01 2.39 0.66
N LEU A 93 -16.03 1.14 1.13
CA LEU A 93 -15.09 0.09 0.72
C LEU A 93 -15.80 -1.21 0.34
N ASP A 94 -15.15 -2.01 -0.51
CA ASP A 94 -15.36 -3.46 -0.59
C ASP A 94 -14.29 -4.13 0.27
N ILE A 95 -14.70 -5.04 1.14
CA ILE A 95 -13.81 -5.82 2.03
C ILE A 95 -13.85 -7.26 1.56
N ILE A 96 -12.69 -7.83 1.22
CA ILE A 96 -12.54 -9.13 0.58
C ILE A 96 -11.66 -10.00 1.47
N TRP A 97 -12.21 -11.05 2.07
CA TRP A 97 -11.48 -12.03 2.88
C TRP A 97 -11.01 -13.19 2.04
N LEU A 98 -9.75 -13.59 2.23
CA LEU A 98 -9.12 -14.70 1.52
C LEU A 98 -8.53 -15.70 2.51
N ASP A 99 -8.63 -16.99 2.16
CA ASP A 99 -7.99 -18.06 2.91
C ASP A 99 -6.47 -18.11 2.68
N GLU A 100 -5.81 -19.12 3.24
CA GLU A 100 -4.35 -19.33 3.09
C GLU A 100 -3.93 -19.71 1.66
N ASP A 101 -4.85 -20.22 0.85
CA ASP A 101 -4.66 -20.55 -0.57
C ASP A 101 -5.01 -19.40 -1.51
N TRP A 102 -5.24 -18.21 -0.98
CA TRP A 102 -5.65 -17.01 -1.72
C TRP A 102 -6.99 -17.16 -2.44
N ARG A 103 -7.92 -17.95 -1.89
CA ARG A 103 -9.29 -18.01 -2.38
C ARG A 103 -10.19 -17.06 -1.60
N ILE A 104 -11.09 -16.41 -2.30
CA ILE A 104 -12.08 -15.51 -1.67
C ILE A 104 -13.09 -16.34 -0.89
N VAL A 105 -13.10 -16.18 0.42
CA VAL A 105 -14.05 -16.85 1.33
C VAL A 105 -15.26 -15.97 1.66
N SER A 106 -15.10 -14.64 1.59
CA SER A 106 -16.17 -13.69 1.88
C SER A 106 -15.94 -12.35 1.21
N ILE A 107 -17.01 -11.64 0.89
CA ILE A 107 -17.00 -10.26 0.40
C ILE A 107 -18.10 -9.48 1.12
N ALA A 108 -17.74 -8.35 1.73
CA ALA A 108 -18.68 -7.31 2.13
C ALA A 108 -18.54 -6.17 1.13
N ALA A 109 -19.54 -6.02 0.25
CA ALA A 109 -19.50 -5.05 -0.83
C ALA A 109 -20.18 -3.72 -0.43
N ALA A 110 -19.60 -2.62 -0.91
CA ALA A 110 -20.11 -1.26 -0.74
C ALA A 110 -20.41 -0.90 0.73
N VAL A 111 -19.51 -1.29 1.64
CA VAL A 111 -19.63 -1.01 3.07
C VAL A 111 -19.48 0.50 3.30
N PRO A 112 -20.50 1.17 3.87
CA PRO A 112 -20.46 2.61 4.07
C PRO A 112 -19.59 3.00 5.26
N PRO A 113 -19.05 4.25 5.28
CA PRO A 113 -18.41 4.81 6.47
C PRO A 113 -19.30 4.72 7.71
N CYS A 114 -18.70 4.44 8.86
CA CYS A 114 -19.40 4.53 10.14
C CYS A 114 -19.50 5.98 10.60
N ARG A 115 -20.71 6.52 10.76
CA ARG A 115 -20.96 7.93 11.10
C ARG A 115 -21.24 8.18 12.58
N ALA A 116 -21.54 7.11 13.34
CA ALA A 116 -21.87 7.19 14.76
C ALA A 116 -21.54 5.88 15.47
N ASP A 117 -21.02 5.97 16.69
CA ASP A 117 -20.81 4.79 17.55
C ASP A 117 -22.17 4.27 18.14
N PRO A 118 -22.29 2.95 18.33
CA PRO A 118 -21.34 1.91 18.03
C PRO A 118 -21.27 1.59 16.52
N CYS A 119 -20.05 1.49 15.97
CA CYS A 119 -19.89 1.07 14.59
C CYS A 119 -20.25 -0.41 14.41
N PRO A 120 -20.99 -0.75 13.36
CA PRO A 120 -21.23 -2.15 13.03
C PRO A 120 -19.96 -2.87 12.64
N THR A 121 -19.91 -4.18 12.90
CA THR A 121 -18.84 -5.06 12.45
C THR A 121 -19.33 -5.96 11.31
N TYR A 122 -18.42 -6.28 10.40
CA TYR A 122 -18.67 -7.10 9.22
C TYR A 122 -17.81 -8.37 9.35
N PRO A 123 -18.38 -9.48 9.87
CA PRO A 123 -17.65 -10.74 9.98
C PRO A 123 -17.56 -11.44 8.62
N PRO A 124 -16.47 -12.19 8.34
CA PRO A 124 -16.41 -13.05 7.17
C PRO A 124 -17.33 -14.27 7.33
N ALA A 125 -17.70 -14.89 6.21
CA ALA A 125 -18.47 -16.14 6.18
C ALA A 125 -17.65 -17.39 6.58
N GLY A 126 -16.34 -17.25 6.76
CA GLY A 126 -15.43 -18.33 7.14
C GLY A 126 -14.07 -17.81 7.53
N PRO A 127 -13.16 -18.69 8.00
CA PRO A 127 -11.80 -18.31 8.37
C PRO A 127 -11.05 -17.72 7.18
N ALA A 128 -10.22 -16.69 7.45
CA ALA A 128 -9.40 -16.00 6.49
C ALA A 128 -7.98 -15.83 7.02
N ARG A 129 -7.02 -15.74 6.13
CA ARG A 129 -5.62 -15.44 6.42
C ARG A 129 -5.26 -14.02 5.98
N TYR A 130 -5.96 -13.53 4.95
CA TYR A 130 -5.72 -12.22 4.36
C TYR A 130 -7.02 -11.49 4.15
N VAL A 131 -6.94 -10.14 4.14
CA VAL A 131 -8.07 -9.29 3.77
C VAL A 131 -7.57 -8.22 2.80
N VAL A 132 -8.34 -7.94 1.75
CA VAL A 132 -8.07 -6.85 0.82
C VAL A 132 -9.20 -5.84 0.93
N GLU A 133 -8.85 -4.59 1.21
CA GLU A 133 -9.77 -3.45 1.12
C GLU A 133 -9.51 -2.67 -0.16
N VAL A 134 -10.58 -2.38 -0.89
CA VAL A 134 -10.57 -1.61 -2.14
C VAL A 134 -11.76 -0.65 -2.16
N ASN A 135 -11.79 0.27 -3.14
CA ASN A 135 -12.95 1.16 -3.31
C ASN A 135 -14.26 0.37 -3.46
N ALA A 136 -15.33 0.91 -2.89
CA ALA A 136 -16.67 0.33 -3.00
C ALA A 136 -17.11 0.16 -4.46
N GLY A 137 -17.70 -0.99 -4.76
CA GLY A 137 -18.16 -1.35 -6.10
C GLY A 137 -17.10 -1.99 -6.99
N PHE A 138 -15.84 -2.08 -6.54
CA PHE A 138 -14.76 -2.74 -7.28
C PHE A 138 -15.11 -4.19 -7.61
N THR A 139 -15.55 -4.96 -6.62
CA THR A 139 -15.90 -6.37 -6.81
C THR A 139 -17.04 -6.56 -7.82
N ARG A 140 -18.06 -5.70 -7.75
CA ARG A 140 -19.18 -5.73 -8.68
C ARG A 140 -18.75 -5.36 -10.11
N THR A 141 -17.95 -4.30 -10.26
CA THR A 141 -17.49 -3.81 -11.58
C THR A 141 -16.66 -4.85 -12.32
N HIS A 142 -15.86 -5.63 -11.57
CA HIS A 142 -14.96 -6.64 -12.14
C HIS A 142 -15.48 -8.08 -12.03
N GLY A 143 -16.74 -8.28 -11.61
CA GLY A 143 -17.36 -9.60 -11.51
C GLY A 143 -16.66 -10.54 -10.55
N ILE A 144 -16.00 -9.99 -9.51
CA ILE A 144 -15.26 -10.75 -8.49
C ILE A 144 -16.24 -11.38 -7.52
N VAL A 145 -16.12 -12.68 -7.31
CA VAL A 145 -17.06 -13.45 -6.49
C VAL A 145 -16.34 -14.36 -5.51
N ARG A 146 -17.07 -14.85 -4.51
CA ARG A 146 -16.61 -15.88 -3.58
C ARG A 146 -16.17 -17.13 -4.36
N GLY A 147 -15.04 -17.72 -3.96
CA GLY A 147 -14.44 -18.88 -4.61
C GLY A 147 -13.38 -18.52 -5.67
N ASP A 148 -13.37 -17.28 -6.17
CA ASP A 148 -12.31 -16.84 -7.07
C ASP A 148 -10.93 -16.96 -6.40
N ARG A 149 -9.92 -17.29 -7.21
CA ARG A 149 -8.53 -17.31 -6.77
C ARG A 149 -7.84 -16.00 -7.12
N VAL A 150 -7.06 -15.50 -6.18
CA VAL A 150 -6.26 -14.28 -6.31
C VAL A 150 -4.79 -14.65 -6.39
N VAL A 151 -4.01 -13.94 -7.19
CA VAL A 151 -2.55 -14.07 -7.24
C VAL A 151 -1.94 -12.84 -6.60
N VAL A 152 -1.03 -13.06 -5.64
CA VAL A 152 -0.39 -11.95 -4.93
C VAL A 152 1.12 -12.01 -5.10
N ALA A 153 1.72 -10.91 -5.54
CA ALA A 153 3.15 -10.73 -5.69
C ALA A 153 3.64 -9.60 -4.77
N GLY A 154 4.86 -9.75 -4.22
CA GLY A 154 5.47 -8.72 -3.37
C GLY A 154 5.18 -8.85 -1.88
N VAL A 155 4.41 -9.84 -1.43
CA VAL A 155 4.29 -10.19 -0.01
C VAL A 155 5.46 -11.07 0.37
N ARG A 156 6.31 -10.61 1.29
CA ARG A 156 7.30 -11.47 1.94
C ARG A 156 6.58 -12.28 3.00
N ALA A 157 6.66 -13.60 2.91
CA ALA A 157 6.21 -14.45 4.00
C ALA A 157 6.96 -14.04 5.28
N ARG A 158 6.24 -13.93 6.39
CA ARG A 158 6.83 -13.51 7.69
C ARG A 158 7.88 -14.48 8.21
N THR A 159 7.90 -15.72 7.68
CA THR A 159 8.90 -16.75 7.94
C THR A 159 10.31 -16.37 7.45
N ASP A 160 10.44 -15.36 6.59
CA ASP A 160 11.72 -14.95 5.98
C ASP A 160 12.32 -13.70 6.66
N ARG A 161 11.78 -13.26 7.80
CA ARG A 161 12.41 -12.21 8.62
C ARG A 161 13.39 -12.83 9.60
N PRO A 162 14.65 -12.36 9.57
CA PRO A 162 15.66 -12.79 10.54
C PRO A 162 15.29 -12.41 11.95
#